data_b0b9f8e602e7e394d36af70fb223b60b
#
_entry.id   b0b9f8e602e7e394d36af70fb223b60b
#
_cell.length_a   1.000
_cell.length_b   1.000
_cell.length_c   1.000
_cell.angle_alpha   90.00
_cell.angle_beta   90.00
_cell.angle_gamma   90.00
#
_symmetry.space_group_name_H-M   'P 1'
#
loop_
_entity.id
_entity.type
_entity.pdbx_description
1 polymer ?
#
loop_
_entity_poly.entity_id
_entity_poly.type
_entity_poly.pdbx_seq_one_letter_code
_entity_poly.pdbx_strand_id
1 'polypeptide(L)'
;MLKRNIQYNRYTDYAHPKDEIKALLSDTLNVTSSKQSTIPYKVLVLEPDQTDIKDFLYQATINPPLDDPSILCDHNHQVKAPWVLLFYNRTNKNSQGLQMNKETIFIEIGMFCANLTQNCLELGLHVSYTKCFLSAKNKIWKDAPVEKPILALSIGKGIVDNSPGTRSCISPRKRPLHTDIFFYRK
;
A
#
# COMPACT_ATOMS: atom_id res chain seq x y z
N MET A 1 -19.53 11.84 -4.83
CA MET A 1 -19.39 11.68 -3.36
C MET A 1 -18.18 10.77 -3.11
N LEU A 2 -17.17 11.20 -2.33
CA LEU A 2 -16.01 10.37 -2.04
C LEU A 2 -16.44 9.15 -1.22
N LYS A 3 -16.06 7.96 -1.66
CA LYS A 3 -16.31 6.72 -0.94
C LYS A 3 -15.23 6.52 0.11
N ARG A 4 -15.61 6.02 1.30
CA ARG A 4 -14.65 5.68 2.34
C ARG A 4 -13.98 4.34 2.02
N ASN A 5 -12.66 4.33 1.95
CA ASN A 5 -11.91 3.09 1.85
C ASN A 5 -11.90 2.36 3.20
N ILE A 6 -12.19 1.05 3.16
CA ILE A 6 -12.03 0.14 4.27
C ILE A 6 -10.82 -0.73 3.98
N GLN A 7 -9.85 -0.76 4.89
CA GLN A 7 -8.70 -1.63 4.75
C GLN A 7 -9.06 -3.06 5.17
N TYR A 8 -8.80 -4.00 4.29
CA TYR A 8 -9.02 -5.42 4.52
C TYR A 8 -7.69 -6.13 4.78
N ASN A 9 -7.71 -7.18 5.60
CA ASN A 9 -6.55 -8.04 5.82
C ASN A 9 -6.40 -9.09 4.72
N ARG A 10 -7.51 -9.52 4.15
CA ARG A 10 -7.58 -10.57 3.13
C ARG A 10 -8.42 -10.12 1.96
N TYR A 11 -8.14 -10.74 0.83
CA TYR A 11 -8.79 -10.48 -0.45
C TYR A 11 -9.28 -11.79 -1.04
N THR A 12 -10.31 -11.72 -1.88
CA THR A 12 -10.73 -12.86 -2.72
C THR A 12 -9.67 -13.12 -3.79
N ASP A 13 -9.73 -14.31 -4.39
CA ASP A 13 -8.86 -14.66 -5.53
C ASP A 13 -9.27 -13.95 -6.83
N TYR A 14 -10.36 -13.19 -6.81
CA TYR A 14 -10.78 -12.40 -7.97
C TYR A 14 -9.73 -11.36 -8.33
N ALA A 15 -9.10 -11.56 -9.47
CA ALA A 15 -8.20 -10.60 -10.07
C ALA A 15 -8.94 -9.75 -11.11
N HIS A 16 -8.91 -8.43 -10.91
CA HIS A 16 -9.40 -7.51 -11.92
C HIS A 16 -8.54 -7.61 -13.20
N PRO A 17 -9.12 -7.42 -14.41
CA PRO A 17 -8.38 -7.55 -15.66
C PRO A 17 -7.11 -6.69 -15.70
N LYS A 18 -6.03 -7.24 -16.23
CA LYS A 18 -4.70 -6.59 -16.26
C LYS A 18 -4.72 -5.24 -16.97
N ASP A 19 -5.42 -5.18 -18.10
CA ASP A 19 -5.44 -3.95 -18.91
C ASP A 19 -6.25 -2.84 -18.22
N GLU A 20 -7.29 -3.20 -17.45
CA GLU A 20 -8.04 -2.24 -16.65
C GLU A 20 -7.21 -1.73 -15.47
N ILE A 21 -6.41 -2.59 -14.83
CA ILE A 21 -5.47 -2.15 -13.78
C ILE A 21 -4.38 -1.25 -14.37
N LYS A 22 -3.86 -1.55 -15.56
CA LYS A 22 -2.89 -0.68 -16.23
C LYS A 22 -3.48 0.69 -16.56
N ALA A 23 -4.70 0.72 -17.11
CA ALA A 23 -5.40 1.97 -17.40
C ALA A 23 -5.62 2.77 -16.11
N LEU A 24 -6.13 2.12 -15.07
CA LEU A 24 -6.34 2.73 -13.75
C LEU A 24 -5.06 3.38 -13.18
N LEU A 25 -3.93 2.67 -13.27
CA LEU A 25 -2.64 3.19 -12.79
C LEU A 25 -2.16 4.38 -13.64
N SER A 26 -2.30 4.30 -14.96
CA SER A 26 -1.94 5.38 -15.89
C SER A 26 -2.78 6.61 -15.64
N ASP A 27 -4.09 6.47 -15.53
CA ASP A 27 -5.02 7.58 -15.30
C ASP A 27 -4.76 8.22 -13.93
N THR A 28 -4.51 7.40 -12.91
CA THR A 28 -4.13 7.89 -11.59
C THR A 28 -2.84 8.71 -11.64
N LEU A 29 -1.84 8.23 -12.37
CA LEU A 29 -0.57 8.94 -12.51
C LEU A 29 -0.75 10.29 -13.22
N ASN A 30 -1.58 10.32 -14.27
CA ASN A 30 -1.85 11.53 -15.05
C ASN A 30 -2.56 12.63 -14.24
N VAL A 31 -3.39 12.27 -13.27
CA VAL A 31 -4.12 13.23 -12.41
C VAL A 31 -3.38 13.54 -11.10
N THR A 32 -2.32 12.79 -10.79
CA THR A 32 -1.54 13.01 -9.56
C THR A 32 -0.49 14.08 -9.80
N SER A 33 -0.58 15.17 -9.03
CA SER A 33 0.43 16.22 -9.07
C SER A 33 1.79 15.70 -8.61
N SER A 34 2.84 16.06 -9.34
CA SER A 34 4.22 15.79 -8.94
C SER A 34 5.03 17.08 -8.96
N LYS A 35 5.85 17.29 -7.94
CA LYS A 35 6.73 18.46 -7.87
C LYS A 35 7.69 18.43 -9.06
N GLN A 36 7.61 19.46 -9.89
CA GLN A 36 8.43 19.60 -11.10
C GLN A 36 8.32 18.41 -12.08
N SER A 37 7.22 17.69 -12.06
CA SER A 37 6.98 16.50 -12.89
C SER A 37 8.07 15.41 -12.79
N THR A 38 8.71 15.30 -11.65
CA THR A 38 9.87 14.41 -11.47
C THR A 38 9.52 12.98 -11.14
N ILE A 39 8.34 12.74 -10.55
CA ILE A 39 7.89 11.43 -10.05
C ILE A 39 9.06 10.68 -9.40
N PRO A 40 9.40 11.02 -8.13
CA PRO A 40 10.66 10.59 -7.49
C PRO A 40 10.62 9.15 -6.96
N TYR A 41 9.67 8.36 -7.40
CA TYR A 41 9.48 6.96 -7.03
C TYR A 41 9.30 6.08 -8.26
N LYS A 42 9.55 4.80 -8.10
CA LYS A 42 9.20 3.74 -9.06
C LYS A 42 8.22 2.78 -8.42
N VAL A 43 7.35 2.19 -9.23
CA VAL A 43 6.36 1.21 -8.77
C VAL A 43 6.62 -0.10 -9.51
N LEU A 44 6.79 -1.18 -8.74
CA LEU A 44 6.76 -2.54 -9.26
C LEU A 44 5.36 -3.10 -8.99
N VAL A 45 4.68 -3.51 -10.05
CA VAL A 45 3.35 -4.12 -9.96
C VAL A 45 3.51 -5.63 -9.95
N LEU A 46 3.06 -6.28 -8.88
CA LEU A 46 2.98 -7.73 -8.81
C LEU A 46 1.61 -8.18 -9.31
N GLU A 47 1.64 -9.04 -10.31
CA GLU A 47 0.46 -9.64 -10.95
C GLU A 47 -0.11 -10.79 -10.09
N PRO A 48 -1.34 -11.26 -10.38
CA PRO A 48 -1.98 -12.31 -9.59
C PRO A 48 -1.18 -13.61 -9.50
N ASP A 49 -0.49 -14.01 -10.56
CA ASP A 49 0.28 -15.24 -10.70
C ASP A 49 1.69 -15.20 -10.06
N GLN A 50 2.16 -14.03 -9.64
CA GLN A 50 3.47 -13.87 -8.99
C GLN A 50 3.42 -14.25 -7.51
N THR A 51 2.97 -15.46 -7.23
CA THR A 51 2.74 -15.99 -5.88
C THR A 51 4.02 -16.10 -5.08
N ASP A 52 5.12 -16.51 -5.69
CA ASP A 52 6.41 -16.71 -5.01
C ASP A 52 6.94 -15.42 -4.39
N ILE A 53 6.84 -14.31 -5.13
CA ILE A 53 7.25 -12.99 -4.61
C ILE A 53 6.33 -12.56 -3.48
N LYS A 54 5.02 -12.78 -3.62
CA LYS A 54 4.03 -12.46 -2.58
C LYS A 54 4.22 -13.28 -1.32
N ASP A 55 4.58 -14.56 -1.47
CA ASP A 55 4.91 -15.44 -0.34
C ASP A 55 6.18 -14.99 0.36
N PHE A 56 7.20 -14.60 -0.40
CA PHE A 56 8.40 -13.98 0.19
C PHE A 56 8.04 -12.70 0.96
N LEU A 57 7.26 -11.80 0.36
CA LEU A 57 6.84 -10.57 1.03
C LEU A 57 6.04 -10.86 2.30
N TYR A 58 5.17 -11.86 2.28
CA TYR A 58 4.41 -12.31 3.44
C TYR A 58 5.35 -12.71 4.58
N GLN A 59 6.37 -13.51 4.31
CA GLN A 59 7.37 -13.90 5.31
C GLN A 59 8.22 -12.70 5.78
N ALA A 60 8.39 -11.69 4.93
CA ALA A 60 9.14 -10.49 5.25
C ALA A 60 8.32 -9.44 6.04
N THR A 61 7.00 -9.63 6.19
CA THR A 61 6.19 -8.75 7.03
C THR A 61 6.28 -9.16 8.50
N ILE A 62 6.32 -8.16 9.37
CA ILE A 62 6.14 -8.35 10.81
C ILE A 62 4.84 -7.65 11.19
N ASN A 63 3.96 -8.37 11.87
CA ASN A 63 2.96 -7.70 12.70
C ASN A 63 3.62 -7.44 14.06
N PRO A 64 3.68 -6.19 14.51
CA PRO A 64 4.16 -5.93 15.86
C PRO A 64 3.31 -6.74 16.84
N PRO A 65 3.92 -7.33 17.89
CA PRO A 65 3.16 -8.01 18.92
C PRO A 65 2.09 -7.03 19.42
N LEU A 66 0.89 -7.51 19.46
CA LEU A 66 -0.20 -6.79 20.09
C LEU A 66 -0.09 -7.04 21.58
N ASP A 67 -0.56 -6.09 22.38
CA ASP A 67 -0.69 -6.25 23.84
C ASP A 67 -1.61 -7.44 24.21
N ASP A 68 -2.24 -8.05 23.22
CA ASP A 68 -3.09 -9.22 23.35
C ASP A 68 -2.43 -10.47 22.73
N PRO A 69 -1.87 -11.39 23.54
CA PRO A 69 -1.21 -12.61 23.08
C PRO A 69 -2.17 -13.62 22.39
N SER A 70 -3.50 -13.41 22.45
CA SER A 70 -4.47 -14.28 21.77
C SER A 70 -4.55 -13.99 20.25
N ILE A 71 -3.93 -12.91 19.79
CA ILE A 71 -3.98 -12.50 18.37
C ILE A 71 -2.77 -13.06 17.64
N LEU A 72 -2.93 -14.23 17.06
CA LEU A 72 -1.89 -15.02 16.36
C LEU A 72 -1.59 -14.55 14.93
N CYS A 73 -1.64 -13.27 14.62
CA CYS A 73 -1.33 -12.81 13.27
C CYS A 73 0.13 -12.39 13.14
N ASP A 74 1.02 -13.35 12.89
CA ASP A 74 2.45 -13.11 12.79
C ASP A 74 2.86 -12.35 11.51
N HIS A 75 2.06 -12.43 10.45
CA HIS A 75 2.35 -11.86 9.14
C HIS A 75 1.18 -11.08 8.55
N ASN A 76 1.49 -10.17 7.62
CA ASN A 76 0.48 -9.34 6.98
C ASN A 76 -0.04 -9.96 5.69
N HIS A 77 -1.25 -10.51 5.73
CA HIS A 77 -1.92 -11.14 4.59
C HIS A 77 -2.25 -10.17 3.44
N GLN A 78 -2.21 -8.86 3.67
CA GLN A 78 -2.51 -7.88 2.62
C GLN A 78 -1.60 -8.02 1.40
N VAL A 79 -0.33 -8.41 1.60
CA VAL A 79 0.62 -8.59 0.50
C VAL A 79 0.31 -9.79 -0.41
N LYS A 80 -0.70 -10.61 -0.06
CA LYS A 80 -1.21 -11.72 -0.89
C LYS A 80 -2.42 -11.33 -1.74
N ALA A 81 -2.78 -10.05 -1.79
CA ALA A 81 -3.83 -9.56 -2.67
C ALA A 81 -3.56 -9.90 -4.14
N PRO A 82 -4.60 -10.01 -5.00
CA PRO A 82 -4.42 -10.25 -6.42
C PRO A 82 -3.41 -9.30 -7.07
N TRP A 83 -3.52 -8.02 -6.77
CA TRP A 83 -2.59 -7.00 -7.25
C TRP A 83 -1.85 -6.37 -6.07
N VAL A 84 -0.52 -6.27 -6.18
CA VAL A 84 0.30 -5.62 -5.15
C VAL A 84 1.27 -4.65 -5.83
N LEU A 85 1.28 -3.42 -5.39
CA LEU A 85 2.17 -2.37 -5.87
C LEU A 85 3.27 -2.15 -4.83
N LEU A 86 4.51 -2.28 -5.23
CA LEU A 86 5.68 -2.04 -4.39
C LEU A 86 6.32 -0.72 -4.78
N PHE A 87 6.40 0.21 -3.84
CA PHE A 87 6.97 1.53 -4.05
C PHE A 87 8.43 1.56 -3.61
N TYR A 88 9.28 2.10 -4.47
CA TYR A 88 10.71 2.27 -4.24
C TYR A 88 11.14 3.70 -4.51
N ASN A 89 12.22 4.09 -3.88
CA ASN A 89 12.86 5.36 -4.20
C ASN A 89 13.44 5.32 -5.62
N ARG A 90 13.24 6.38 -6.38
CA ARG A 90 13.89 6.58 -7.66
C ARG A 90 15.17 7.38 -7.42
N THR A 91 16.29 6.80 -7.78
CA THR A 91 17.62 7.42 -7.58
C THR A 91 17.91 8.57 -8.54
N ASN A 92 16.97 8.91 -9.42
CA ASN A 92 17.16 9.98 -10.38
C ASN A 92 17.19 11.34 -9.69
N LYS A 93 18.17 12.12 -10.06
CA LYS A 93 18.23 13.56 -9.78
C LYS A 93 17.14 14.25 -10.63
N ASN A 94 16.57 15.33 -10.12
CA ASN A 94 15.70 16.16 -10.94
C ASN A 94 16.48 16.78 -12.13
N SER A 95 15.79 17.50 -13.02
CA SER A 95 16.40 18.20 -14.17
C SER A 95 17.53 19.17 -13.80
N GLN A 96 17.58 19.60 -12.53
CA GLN A 96 18.61 20.48 -11.97
C GLN A 96 19.72 19.68 -11.25
N GLY A 97 19.70 18.35 -11.27
CA GLY A 97 20.67 17.51 -10.59
C GLY A 97 20.49 17.40 -9.08
N LEU A 98 19.39 17.95 -8.52
CA LEU A 98 19.09 17.90 -7.10
C LEU A 98 18.39 16.60 -6.73
N GLN A 99 18.90 15.94 -5.70
CA GLN A 99 18.23 14.76 -5.14
C GLN A 99 16.99 15.20 -4.35
N MET A 100 15.85 14.59 -4.66
CA MET A 100 14.63 14.84 -3.89
C MET A 100 14.79 14.33 -2.45
N ASN A 101 14.36 15.12 -1.47
CA ASN A 101 14.37 14.69 -0.08
C ASN A 101 13.30 13.60 0.17
N LYS A 102 13.50 12.82 1.24
CA LYS A 102 12.60 11.71 1.58
C LYS A 102 11.16 12.15 1.83
N GLU A 103 10.98 13.32 2.43
CA GLU A 103 9.66 13.87 2.74
C GLU A 103 8.87 14.14 1.46
N THR A 104 9.48 14.77 0.47
CA THR A 104 8.85 14.98 -0.84
C THR A 104 8.44 13.65 -1.49
N ILE A 105 9.32 12.64 -1.44
CA ILE A 105 9.02 11.31 -1.99
C ILE A 105 7.80 10.69 -1.30
N PHE A 106 7.74 10.74 0.03
CA PHE A 106 6.62 10.19 0.78
C PHE A 106 5.32 10.95 0.54
N ILE A 107 5.36 12.27 0.42
CA ILE A 107 4.20 13.09 0.09
C ILE A 107 3.66 12.70 -1.29
N GLU A 108 4.50 12.58 -2.30
CA GLU A 108 4.07 12.24 -3.65
C GLU A 108 3.53 10.80 -3.75
N ILE A 109 4.16 9.84 -3.08
CA ILE A 109 3.60 8.48 -2.95
C ILE A 109 2.23 8.53 -2.28
N GLY A 110 2.09 9.33 -1.21
CA GLY A 110 0.82 9.49 -0.51
C GLY A 110 -0.29 10.07 -1.38
N MET A 111 0.02 11.09 -2.19
CA MET A 111 -0.93 11.68 -3.14
C MET A 111 -1.36 10.67 -4.22
N PHE A 112 -0.41 9.96 -4.82
CA PHE A 112 -0.71 8.89 -5.78
C PHE A 112 -1.60 7.81 -5.15
N CYS A 113 -1.25 7.31 -3.97
CA CYS A 113 -2.01 6.29 -3.27
C CYS A 113 -3.43 6.76 -2.91
N ALA A 114 -3.62 8.02 -2.54
CA ALA A 114 -4.93 8.58 -2.23
C ALA A 114 -5.83 8.60 -3.48
N ASN A 115 -5.32 9.12 -4.60
CA ASN A 115 -6.05 9.14 -5.87
C ASN A 115 -6.37 7.73 -6.36
N LEU A 116 -5.38 6.83 -6.33
CA LEU A 116 -5.57 5.43 -6.72
C LEU A 116 -6.63 4.74 -5.87
N THR A 117 -6.66 5.03 -4.57
CA THR A 117 -7.68 4.46 -3.68
C THR A 117 -9.08 4.88 -4.08
N GLN A 118 -9.31 6.14 -4.43
CA GLN A 118 -10.62 6.61 -4.89
C GLN A 118 -11.02 5.94 -6.20
N ASN A 119 -10.10 5.87 -7.16
CA ASN A 119 -10.35 5.23 -8.45
C ASN A 119 -10.65 3.72 -8.29
N CYS A 120 -9.93 3.02 -7.41
CA CYS A 120 -10.21 1.61 -7.08
C CYS A 120 -11.61 1.43 -6.50
N LEU A 121 -12.03 2.31 -5.58
CA LEU A 121 -13.35 2.23 -4.96
C LEU A 121 -14.49 2.44 -5.96
N GLU A 122 -14.29 3.20 -7.00
CA GLU A 122 -15.25 3.36 -8.10
C GLU A 122 -15.47 2.05 -8.85
N LEU A 123 -14.42 1.25 -9.00
CA LEU A 123 -14.46 -0.11 -9.58
C LEU A 123 -14.91 -1.19 -8.58
N GLY A 124 -15.28 -0.84 -7.36
CA GLY A 124 -15.63 -1.79 -6.30
C GLY A 124 -14.45 -2.59 -5.77
N LEU A 125 -13.23 -2.08 -5.95
CA LEU A 125 -12.00 -2.62 -5.39
C LEU A 125 -11.63 -1.92 -4.10
N HIS A 126 -10.92 -2.62 -3.23
CA HIS A 126 -10.44 -2.10 -1.95
C HIS A 126 -8.93 -2.03 -1.96
N VAL A 127 -8.39 -1.08 -1.20
CA VAL A 127 -6.96 -0.82 -1.11
C VAL A 127 -6.50 -0.93 0.34
N SER A 128 -5.38 -1.61 0.56
CA SER A 128 -4.74 -1.68 1.88
C SER A 128 -3.27 -1.34 1.78
N TYR A 129 -2.73 -0.78 2.86
CA TYR A 129 -1.36 -0.29 2.93
C TYR A 129 -0.54 -1.12 3.90
N THR A 130 0.63 -1.57 3.46
CA THR A 130 1.58 -2.34 4.27
C THR A 130 2.93 -1.66 4.27
N LYS A 131 3.44 -1.35 5.47
CA LYS A 131 4.79 -0.81 5.69
C LYS A 131 5.60 -1.64 6.68
N CYS A 132 4.99 -2.62 7.31
CA CYS A 132 5.59 -3.45 8.36
C CYS A 132 6.49 -4.54 7.78
N PHE A 133 7.58 -4.16 7.10
CA PHE A 133 8.58 -5.09 6.62
C PHE A 133 9.78 -5.15 7.57
N LEU A 134 10.35 -6.34 7.73
CA LEU A 134 11.61 -6.56 8.43
C LEU A 134 12.69 -5.58 7.98
N SER A 135 13.65 -5.29 8.85
CA SER A 135 14.80 -4.47 8.48
C SER A 135 15.51 -5.06 7.25
N ALA A 136 15.96 -4.20 6.33
CA ALA A 136 16.74 -4.63 5.18
C ALA A 136 18.06 -5.36 5.55
N LYS A 137 18.51 -5.21 6.81
CA LYS A 137 19.66 -5.95 7.36
C LYS A 137 19.30 -7.37 7.81
N ASN A 138 18.02 -7.74 7.82
CA ASN A 138 17.58 -9.08 8.19
C ASN A 138 18.00 -10.07 7.11
N LYS A 139 18.38 -11.29 7.51
CA LYS A 139 18.85 -12.35 6.60
C LYS A 139 17.86 -12.69 5.50
N ILE A 140 16.54 -12.54 5.76
CA ILE A 140 15.50 -12.81 4.77
C ILE A 140 15.64 -11.96 3.52
N TRP A 141 16.25 -10.74 3.59
CA TRP A 141 16.46 -9.88 2.44
C TRP A 141 17.75 -10.17 1.67
N LYS A 142 18.62 -11.07 2.16
CA LYS A 142 19.92 -11.34 1.51
C LYS A 142 19.75 -11.92 0.11
N ASP A 143 18.81 -12.86 -0.04
CA ASP A 143 18.54 -13.56 -1.30
C ASP A 143 17.11 -13.26 -1.80
N ALA A 144 16.63 -12.05 -1.50
CA ALA A 144 15.27 -11.64 -1.83
C ALA A 144 15.08 -11.48 -3.33
N PRO A 145 13.93 -11.94 -3.89
CA PRO A 145 13.60 -11.74 -5.30
C PRO A 145 13.32 -10.27 -5.65
N VAL A 146 13.05 -9.45 -4.64
CA VAL A 146 12.79 -8.00 -4.77
C VAL A 146 13.47 -7.24 -3.64
N GLU A 147 13.82 -5.99 -3.89
CA GLU A 147 14.31 -5.08 -2.85
C GLU A 147 13.22 -4.82 -1.79
N LYS A 148 13.62 -4.40 -0.58
CA LYS A 148 12.69 -3.96 0.45
C LYS A 148 11.95 -2.70 -0.02
N PRO A 149 10.62 -2.73 -0.15
CA PRO A 149 9.85 -1.56 -0.58
C PRO A 149 9.71 -0.52 0.54
N ILE A 150 9.49 0.73 0.16
CA ILE A 150 9.09 1.82 1.07
C ILE A 150 7.68 1.57 1.59
N LEU A 151 6.81 1.12 0.70
CA LEU A 151 5.40 0.87 0.92
C LEU A 151 4.96 -0.24 -0.03
N ALA A 152 4.08 -1.12 0.43
CA ALA A 152 3.26 -1.96 -0.44
C ALA A 152 1.80 -1.52 -0.36
N LEU A 153 1.14 -1.53 -1.50
CA LEU A 153 -0.27 -1.24 -1.63
C LEU A 153 -0.95 -2.42 -2.31
N SER A 154 -1.95 -2.97 -1.67
CA SER A 154 -2.68 -4.16 -2.09
C SER A 154 -4.02 -3.75 -2.66
N ILE A 155 -4.40 -4.33 -3.81
CA ILE A 155 -5.65 -4.03 -4.51
C ILE A 155 -6.40 -5.34 -4.78
N GLY A 156 -7.69 -5.34 -4.47
CA GLY A 156 -8.57 -6.49 -4.71
C GLY A 156 -9.96 -6.32 -4.08
N LYS A 157 -10.78 -7.36 -4.16
CA LYS A 157 -12.04 -7.42 -3.42
C LYS A 157 -11.78 -7.94 -2.01
N GLY A 158 -11.95 -7.07 -1.00
CA GLY A 158 -11.71 -7.42 0.38
C GLY A 158 -12.71 -8.46 0.90
N ILE A 159 -12.23 -9.35 1.77
CA ILE A 159 -13.04 -10.34 2.48
C ILE A 159 -13.21 -9.88 3.93
N VAL A 160 -14.44 -9.96 4.41
CA VAL A 160 -14.74 -9.85 5.85
C VAL A 160 -14.34 -11.18 6.49
N ASP A 161 -13.22 -11.18 7.20
CA ASP A 161 -12.78 -12.36 7.93
C ASP A 161 -13.22 -12.24 9.40
N ASN A 162 -14.19 -13.07 9.77
CA ASN A 162 -14.71 -13.15 11.14
C ASN A 162 -14.11 -14.32 11.92
N SER A 163 -13.05 -14.96 11.41
CA SER A 163 -12.42 -16.10 12.08
C SER A 163 -11.86 -15.67 13.45
N PRO A 164 -11.99 -16.50 14.49
CA PRO A 164 -11.36 -16.24 15.79
C PRO A 164 -9.84 -16.06 15.62
N GLY A 165 -9.27 -15.01 16.20
CA GLY A 165 -7.85 -14.69 16.09
C GLY A 165 -7.44 -13.90 14.84
N THR A 166 -8.32 -13.71 13.87
CA THR A 166 -8.08 -12.76 12.80
C THR A 166 -8.47 -11.35 13.27
N ARG A 167 -7.52 -10.42 13.19
CA ARG A 167 -7.88 -9.00 13.29
C ARG A 167 -8.85 -8.71 12.15
N SER A 168 -10.11 -8.62 12.48
CA SER A 168 -11.07 -7.97 11.60
C SER A 168 -10.61 -6.52 11.42
N CYS A 169 -9.97 -6.21 10.30
CA CYS A 169 -9.64 -4.83 9.94
C CYS A 169 -10.89 -3.98 9.71
N ILE A 170 -12.05 -4.59 9.80
CA ILE A 170 -13.35 -3.95 9.69
C ILE A 170 -13.88 -3.54 11.07
N SER A 171 -13.07 -3.31 12.03
CA SER A 171 -13.56 -2.46 13.10
C SER A 171 -13.67 -1.05 12.50
N PRO A 172 -14.86 -0.57 12.11
CA PRO A 172 -15.02 0.85 11.86
C PRO A 172 -14.49 1.49 13.12
N ARG A 173 -13.43 2.29 12.99
CA ARG A 173 -12.93 3.01 14.18
C ARG A 173 -14.13 3.72 14.76
N LYS A 174 -14.62 3.25 15.88
CA LYS A 174 -15.75 3.86 16.63
C LYS A 174 -15.40 5.27 17.10
N ARG A 175 -14.10 5.62 17.04
CA ARG A 175 -13.63 6.97 17.36
C ARG A 175 -13.77 7.84 16.12
N PRO A 176 -14.47 8.96 16.21
CA PRO A 176 -14.43 9.97 15.18
C PRO A 176 -12.94 10.31 14.94
N LEU A 177 -12.56 10.47 13.68
CA LEU A 177 -11.24 10.99 13.34
C LEU A 177 -11.23 12.45 13.78
N HIS A 178 -10.75 12.70 14.99
CA HIS A 178 -10.48 14.05 15.44
C HIS A 178 -9.12 14.45 14.90
N THR A 179 -9.11 15.46 14.08
CA THR A 179 -7.92 16.25 13.82
C THR A 179 -8.20 17.66 14.28
N ASP A 180 -7.27 18.24 14.97
CA ASP A 180 -7.38 19.64 15.37
C ASP A 180 -7.12 20.50 14.14
N ILE A 181 -8.18 21.14 13.64
CA ILE A 181 -8.10 22.11 12.54
C ILE A 181 -8.19 23.49 13.15
N PHE A 182 -7.10 24.23 13.09
CA PHE A 182 -7.04 25.59 13.60
C PHE A 182 -7.08 26.58 12.43
N PHE A 183 -7.98 27.55 12.53
CA PHE A 183 -7.97 28.70 11.62
C PHE A 183 -7.12 29.80 12.26
N TYR A 184 -6.09 30.24 11.53
CA TYR A 184 -5.31 31.36 11.97
C TYR A 184 -6.19 32.62 11.99
N ARG A 185 -6.37 33.20 13.18
CA ARG A 185 -7.03 34.50 13.37
C ARG A 185 -5.94 35.56 13.51
N LYS A 186 -5.96 36.56 12.59
CA LYS A 186 -5.16 37.78 12.75
C LYS A 186 -5.69 38.57 13.90
#